data_4944a7517dcd9f801f76b5795e11028a
#
_entry.id   4944a7517dcd9f801f76b5795e11028a
#
_cell.length_a   1.000
_cell.length_b   1.000
_cell.length_c   1.000
_cell.angle_alpha   90.00
_cell.angle_beta   90.00
_cell.angle_gamma   90.00
#
_symmetry.space_group_name_H-M   'P 1'
#
loop_
_entity.id
_entity.type
_entity.pdbx_description
1 polymer ?
#
loop_
_entity_poly.entity_id
_entity_poly.type
_entity_poly.pdbx_seq_one_letter_code
_entity_poly.pdbx_strand_id
1 'polypeptide(L)'
;MDSELGGSDLPPLMSDVVCPFCAMACDDLTVARGRAGQLRVTANGCARARTLFALPALPAHCFIKGRAVPLDAALDAAAALLRNAASPAVGGLAADTAGISAALALAERLGAVVDHAASDSLFHGLRSLQVTGAMTATFGELRNRADLFVLFGTEFDRHAPRLFDRIVHPPSALFRDSGAARGFLIGPGDGPAPEGFERLTADLIHAPAIAAALSQLVAGERPRGDRVGGIAMEDLARIATALREAKFGVVGWIAATLDPATGDIAIEAINRLVVTANAATRCAGLSLGGKGNALGANYVCAWQYGVPLRSRLGAGPPEHDPLRYRLKSLLAGGEIDALVWLSALNGAEVPDTRTPMIVLARPGQPLPYDPDVLIPVAIPGLDHAGSIHRGDGVAALPLRRLRPSPPSPAAALPTAAAVLTALHDRLPAFPLPALVRETAHV
;
A
#
# COMPACT_ATOMS: atom_id res chain seq x y z
N MET A 1 -25.54 -26.63 12.63
CA MET A 1 -26.74 -25.81 12.92
C MET A 1 -26.36 -24.36 13.24
N ASP A 2 -25.35 -23.78 12.53
CA ASP A 2 -24.81 -22.44 12.76
C ASP A 2 -24.96 -21.48 11.57
N SER A 3 -25.87 -21.80 10.64
CA SER A 3 -26.07 -21.02 9.39
C SER A 3 -27.28 -20.07 9.40
N GLU A 4 -27.97 -19.87 10.52
CA GLU A 4 -29.30 -19.24 10.51
C GLU A 4 -29.42 -17.86 11.21
N LEU A 5 -28.34 -17.23 11.65
CA LEU A 5 -28.43 -15.80 11.92
C LEU A 5 -27.71 -15.06 10.78
N GLY A 6 -28.47 -14.41 9.92
CA GLY A 6 -27.92 -13.46 8.93
C GLY A 6 -27.00 -12.49 9.63
N GLY A 7 -25.88 -12.11 9.01
CA GLY A 7 -24.85 -11.27 9.64
C GLY A 7 -25.34 -9.93 10.19
N SER A 8 -26.62 -9.55 9.95
CA SER A 8 -27.29 -8.33 10.42
C SER A 8 -27.82 -8.43 11.87
N ASP A 9 -28.01 -9.63 12.41
CA ASP A 9 -28.71 -9.81 13.71
C ASP A 9 -27.77 -9.87 14.93
N LEU A 10 -26.45 -9.78 14.71
CA LEU A 10 -25.50 -9.72 15.81
C LEU A 10 -25.39 -8.28 16.35
N PRO A 11 -25.45 -8.10 17.69
CA PRO A 11 -25.24 -6.77 18.25
C PRO A 11 -23.86 -6.23 17.86
N PRO A 12 -23.75 -4.94 17.45
CA PRO A 12 -22.47 -4.36 17.08
C PRO A 12 -21.53 -4.35 18.29
N LEU A 13 -20.29 -4.81 18.07
CA LEU A 13 -19.19 -4.62 19.02
C LEU A 13 -18.68 -3.18 18.93
N MET A 14 -18.56 -2.66 17.70
CA MET A 14 -18.04 -1.32 17.42
C MET A 14 -18.47 -0.88 16.01
N SER A 15 -18.81 0.41 15.89
CA SER A 15 -18.97 1.14 14.63
C SER A 15 -17.73 1.99 14.34
N ASP A 16 -17.68 2.55 13.14
CA ASP A 16 -16.60 3.43 12.69
C ASP A 16 -15.21 2.81 12.87
N VAL A 17 -15.13 1.53 12.51
CA VAL A 17 -13.89 0.77 12.57
C VAL A 17 -13.07 0.99 11.31
N VAL A 18 -11.80 1.37 11.49
CA VAL A 18 -10.84 1.50 10.40
C VAL A 18 -10.37 0.12 9.92
N CYS A 19 -10.45 -0.10 8.61
CA CYS A 19 -9.99 -1.32 7.95
C CYS A 19 -8.53 -1.19 7.50
N PRO A 20 -7.59 -2.02 7.98
CA PRO A 20 -6.17 -1.88 7.63
C PRO A 20 -5.77 -2.63 6.35
N PHE A 21 -6.70 -3.24 5.62
CA PHE A 21 -6.38 -4.28 4.62
C PHE A 21 -6.28 -3.78 3.17
N CYS A 22 -6.40 -2.49 2.91
CA CYS A 22 -6.06 -1.85 1.63
C CYS A 22 -5.89 -0.34 1.80
N ALA A 23 -5.39 0.32 0.74
CA ALA A 23 -5.15 1.77 0.75
C ALA A 23 -6.39 2.65 0.92
N MET A 24 -7.59 2.11 0.69
CA MET A 24 -8.84 2.82 0.98
C MET A 24 -8.99 3.15 2.46
N ALA A 25 -8.43 2.32 3.34
CA ALA A 25 -8.50 2.45 4.80
C ALA A 25 -9.91 2.91 5.27
N CYS A 26 -10.94 2.19 4.78
CA CYS A 26 -12.34 2.51 5.10
C CYS A 26 -12.51 2.63 6.60
N ASP A 27 -13.12 3.71 7.08
CA ASP A 27 -13.28 4.08 8.49
C ASP A 27 -14.74 4.04 8.96
N ASP A 28 -15.60 3.39 8.18
CA ASP A 28 -17.05 3.31 8.36
C ASP A 28 -17.56 1.88 8.62
N LEU A 29 -16.67 0.93 8.94
CA LEU A 29 -17.08 -0.46 9.15
C LEU A 29 -17.81 -0.63 10.48
N THR A 30 -18.87 -1.45 10.47
CA THR A 30 -19.46 -1.99 11.70
C THR A 30 -18.98 -3.42 11.88
N VAL A 31 -18.46 -3.72 13.07
CA VAL A 31 -17.94 -5.03 13.44
C VAL A 31 -18.71 -5.58 14.60
N ALA A 32 -19.11 -6.85 14.52
CA ALA A 32 -19.74 -7.60 15.60
C ALA A 32 -18.86 -8.79 16.02
N ARG A 33 -19.15 -9.38 17.15
CA ARG A 33 -18.51 -10.61 17.61
C ARG A 33 -19.50 -11.76 17.52
N GLY A 34 -19.15 -12.81 16.78
CA GLY A 34 -19.92 -14.03 16.70
C GLY A 34 -19.83 -14.85 18.00
N ARG A 35 -20.69 -15.87 18.12
CA ARG A 35 -20.79 -16.73 19.33
C ARG A 35 -19.49 -17.45 19.67
N ALA A 36 -18.70 -17.84 18.67
CA ALA A 36 -17.38 -18.46 18.85
C ALA A 36 -16.23 -17.43 19.01
N GLY A 37 -16.55 -16.14 19.23
CA GLY A 37 -15.57 -15.09 19.45
C GLY A 37 -14.94 -14.49 18.18
N GLN A 38 -15.26 -15.01 16.98
CA GLN A 38 -14.77 -14.49 15.70
C GLN A 38 -15.36 -13.10 15.43
N LEU A 39 -14.56 -12.23 14.82
CA LEU A 39 -15.02 -10.93 14.36
C LEU A 39 -15.80 -11.08 13.04
N ARG A 40 -16.87 -10.34 12.89
CA ARG A 40 -17.68 -10.27 11.66
C ARG A 40 -17.92 -8.81 11.29
N VAL A 41 -17.65 -8.47 10.05
CA VAL A 41 -18.01 -7.16 9.49
C VAL A 41 -19.46 -7.24 9.05
N THR A 42 -20.35 -6.53 9.75
CA THR A 42 -21.81 -6.57 9.54
C THR A 42 -22.30 -5.46 8.61
N ALA A 43 -21.61 -4.32 8.58
CA ALA A 43 -21.93 -3.23 7.66
C ALA A 43 -20.67 -2.64 7.03
N ASN A 44 -20.83 -2.08 5.83
CA ASN A 44 -19.82 -1.32 5.08
C ASN A 44 -18.52 -2.10 4.75
N GLY A 45 -18.55 -3.44 4.77
CA GLY A 45 -17.40 -4.28 4.49
C GLY A 45 -17.39 -4.83 3.06
N CYS A 46 -16.23 -4.74 2.39
CA CYS A 46 -15.97 -5.51 1.16
C CYS A 46 -15.63 -6.98 1.47
N ALA A 47 -15.58 -7.84 0.45
CA ALA A 47 -15.22 -9.25 0.62
C ALA A 47 -13.87 -9.44 1.34
N ARG A 48 -12.84 -8.65 0.99
CA ARG A 48 -11.52 -8.68 1.65
C ARG A 48 -11.64 -8.38 3.15
N ALA A 49 -12.35 -7.33 3.52
CA ALA A 49 -12.55 -6.97 4.92
C ALA A 49 -13.25 -8.11 5.67
N ARG A 50 -14.34 -8.64 5.12
CA ARG A 50 -15.08 -9.76 5.74
C ARG A 50 -14.20 -10.98 5.99
N THR A 51 -13.38 -11.36 5.01
CA THR A 51 -12.45 -12.50 5.14
C THR A 51 -11.36 -12.24 6.19
N LEU A 52 -10.71 -11.07 6.15
CA LEU A 52 -9.54 -10.81 6.99
C LEU A 52 -9.91 -10.47 8.45
N PHE A 53 -11.06 -9.84 8.70
CA PHE A 53 -11.56 -9.68 10.06
C PHE A 53 -11.99 -11.02 10.69
N ALA A 54 -12.49 -11.94 9.87
CA ALA A 54 -12.92 -13.26 10.35
C ALA A 54 -11.77 -14.24 10.62
N LEU A 55 -10.51 -13.87 10.35
CA LEU A 55 -9.37 -14.72 10.69
C LEU A 55 -9.42 -15.14 12.16
N PRO A 56 -9.20 -16.42 12.47
CA PRO A 56 -9.20 -16.88 13.86
C PRO A 56 -8.03 -16.27 14.64
N ALA A 57 -8.20 -16.10 15.94
CA ALA A 57 -7.06 -15.90 16.83
C ALA A 57 -6.37 -17.26 17.00
N LEU A 58 -5.25 -17.44 16.31
CA LEU A 58 -4.47 -18.68 16.39
C LEU A 58 -3.40 -18.56 17.47
N PRO A 59 -3.20 -19.59 18.30
CA PRO A 59 -2.00 -19.68 19.12
C PRO A 59 -0.80 -19.73 18.17
N ALA A 60 0.23 -18.97 18.46
CA ALA A 60 1.38 -18.90 17.59
C ALA A 60 2.63 -19.46 18.28
N HIS A 61 3.21 -20.44 17.65
CA HIS A 61 4.56 -20.91 17.97
C HIS A 61 5.53 -20.24 16.99
N CYS A 62 6.69 -19.82 17.49
CA CYS A 62 7.79 -19.46 16.62
C CYS A 62 8.45 -20.74 16.08
N PHE A 63 9.10 -20.64 14.92
CA PHE A 63 9.73 -21.79 14.29
C PHE A 63 11.15 -21.44 13.85
N ILE A 64 12.06 -22.41 13.99
CA ILE A 64 13.38 -22.41 13.40
C ILE A 64 13.43 -23.61 12.46
N LYS A 65 13.52 -23.37 11.15
CA LYS A 65 13.52 -24.41 10.10
C LYS A 65 12.41 -25.45 10.30
N GLY A 66 11.18 -24.97 10.48
CA GLY A 66 9.99 -25.80 10.69
C GLY A 66 9.84 -26.41 12.10
N ARG A 67 10.78 -26.23 13.01
CA ARG A 67 10.69 -26.71 14.39
C ARG A 67 10.10 -25.64 15.30
N ALA A 68 9.06 -25.96 16.05
CA ALA A 68 8.48 -25.07 17.05
C ALA A 68 9.48 -24.78 18.19
N VAL A 69 9.61 -23.51 18.55
CA VAL A 69 10.52 -23.03 19.59
C VAL A 69 9.87 -21.88 20.38
N PRO A 70 10.34 -21.59 21.62
CA PRO A 70 9.98 -20.37 22.33
C PRO A 70 10.44 -19.10 21.59
N LEU A 71 9.79 -17.97 21.86
CA LEU A 71 10.10 -16.68 21.22
C LEU A 71 11.56 -16.26 21.43
N ASP A 72 12.10 -16.40 22.66
CA ASP A 72 13.50 -16.01 22.92
C ASP A 72 14.50 -16.83 22.10
N ALA A 73 14.26 -18.13 21.93
CA ALA A 73 15.11 -18.97 21.08
C ALA A 73 15.03 -18.55 19.60
N ALA A 74 13.84 -18.16 19.12
CA ALA A 74 13.67 -17.64 17.77
C ALA A 74 14.39 -16.29 17.60
N LEU A 75 14.30 -15.40 18.58
CA LEU A 75 15.01 -14.11 18.59
C LEU A 75 16.53 -14.28 18.59
N ASP A 76 17.05 -15.24 19.39
CA ASP A 76 18.48 -15.53 19.44
C ASP A 76 19.00 -16.11 18.12
N ALA A 77 18.26 -17.02 17.49
CA ALA A 77 18.57 -17.56 16.18
C ALA A 77 18.53 -16.47 15.09
N ALA A 78 17.51 -15.61 15.10
CA ALA A 78 17.41 -14.48 14.19
C ALA A 78 18.57 -13.49 14.37
N ALA A 79 18.91 -13.14 15.61
CA ALA A 79 20.04 -12.28 15.91
C ALA A 79 21.39 -12.89 15.48
N ALA A 80 21.56 -14.21 15.65
CA ALA A 80 22.76 -14.91 15.18
C ALA A 80 22.91 -14.86 13.66
N LEU A 81 21.81 -15.04 12.92
CA LEU A 81 21.79 -14.92 11.47
C LEU A 81 22.18 -13.51 11.02
N LEU A 82 21.59 -12.47 11.64
CA LEU A 82 21.83 -11.07 11.30
C LEU A 82 23.24 -10.58 11.68
N ARG A 83 23.83 -11.08 12.79
CA ARG A 83 25.21 -10.74 13.16
C ARG A 83 26.26 -11.19 12.13
N ASN A 84 25.95 -12.25 11.39
CA ASN A 84 26.88 -12.81 10.39
C ASN A 84 26.63 -12.25 8.97
N ALA A 85 25.62 -11.40 8.80
CA ALA A 85 25.28 -10.83 7.51
C ALA A 85 26.20 -9.66 7.16
N ALA A 86 26.74 -9.68 5.95
CA ALA A 86 27.52 -8.58 5.37
C ALA A 86 26.65 -7.63 4.53
N SER A 87 25.57 -8.14 3.95
CA SER A 87 24.65 -7.38 3.11
C SER A 87 23.18 -7.68 3.48
N PRO A 88 22.73 -7.28 4.68
CA PRO A 88 21.36 -7.54 5.11
C PRO A 88 20.35 -6.62 4.45
N ALA A 89 19.10 -7.09 4.39
CA ALA A 89 17.96 -6.27 3.96
C ALA A 89 16.75 -6.44 4.90
N VAL A 90 15.94 -5.40 5.01
CA VAL A 90 14.65 -5.39 5.70
C VAL A 90 13.57 -5.05 4.68
N GLY A 91 12.71 -6.02 4.37
CA GLY A 91 11.73 -5.93 3.31
C GLY A 91 10.31 -6.26 3.77
N GLY A 92 9.38 -6.24 2.80
CA GLY A 92 7.97 -6.48 3.05
C GLY A 92 7.27 -5.24 3.61
N LEU A 93 7.61 -4.85 4.84
CA LEU A 93 7.18 -3.65 5.58
C LEU A 93 5.65 -3.49 5.67
N ALA A 94 4.89 -4.58 5.51
CA ALA A 94 3.43 -4.55 5.63
C ALA A 94 3.02 -4.60 7.11
N ALA A 95 3.01 -3.45 7.75
CA ALA A 95 2.70 -3.29 9.17
C ALA A 95 2.06 -1.92 9.47
N ASP A 96 1.71 -1.71 10.71
CA ASP A 96 1.34 -0.39 11.23
C ASP A 96 2.57 0.53 11.36
N THR A 97 2.33 1.80 11.62
CA THR A 97 3.38 2.83 11.73
C THR A 97 4.47 2.45 12.73
N ALA A 98 4.11 1.88 13.88
CA ALA A 98 5.08 1.48 14.91
C ALA A 98 5.95 0.30 14.46
N GLY A 99 5.35 -0.72 13.80
CA GLY A 99 6.08 -1.84 13.23
C GLY A 99 7.06 -1.41 12.15
N ILE A 100 6.65 -0.48 11.27
CA ILE A 100 7.52 0.08 10.23
C ILE A 100 8.67 0.86 10.86
N SER A 101 8.40 1.73 11.84
CA SER A 101 9.43 2.51 12.52
C SER A 101 10.49 1.61 13.18
N ALA A 102 10.07 0.55 13.86
CA ALA A 102 10.98 -0.42 14.45
C ALA A 102 11.79 -1.20 13.39
N ALA A 103 11.18 -1.49 12.23
CA ALA A 103 11.88 -2.15 11.12
C ALA A 103 12.99 -1.25 10.53
N LEU A 104 12.72 0.03 10.39
CA LEU A 104 13.72 1.00 9.91
C LEU A 104 14.86 1.20 10.93
N ALA A 105 14.54 1.26 12.22
CA ALA A 105 15.56 1.32 13.28
C ALA A 105 16.45 0.06 13.30
N LEU A 106 15.86 -1.13 13.09
CA LEU A 106 16.63 -2.36 12.91
C LEU A 106 17.52 -2.31 11.67
N ALA A 107 17.00 -1.76 10.55
CA ALA A 107 17.76 -1.63 9.32
C ALA A 107 18.97 -0.67 9.50
N GLU A 108 18.77 0.45 10.19
CA GLU A 108 19.87 1.37 10.55
C GLU A 108 20.94 0.67 11.39
N ARG A 109 20.52 -0.11 12.39
CA ARG A 109 21.43 -0.91 13.25
C ARG A 109 22.27 -1.89 12.47
N LEU A 110 21.74 -2.41 11.36
CA LEU A 110 22.38 -3.44 10.53
C LEU A 110 23.16 -2.85 9.34
N GLY A 111 23.00 -1.60 8.99
CA GLY A 111 23.48 -1.08 7.71
C GLY A 111 22.71 -1.62 6.51
N ALA A 112 21.44 -1.92 6.68
CA ALA A 112 20.62 -2.70 5.76
C ALA A 112 19.93 -1.87 4.67
N VAL A 113 19.65 -2.54 3.54
CA VAL A 113 18.73 -2.00 2.52
C VAL A 113 17.29 -2.14 3.00
N VAL A 114 16.47 -1.12 2.76
CA VAL A 114 15.04 -1.11 3.08
C VAL A 114 14.20 -0.94 1.83
N ASP A 115 13.18 -1.82 1.65
CA ASP A 115 12.23 -1.72 0.55
C ASP A 115 10.86 -2.34 0.92
N HIS A 116 9.78 -1.82 0.34
CA HIS A 116 8.44 -2.35 0.57
C HIS A 116 8.05 -3.34 -0.54
N ALA A 117 7.24 -4.35 -0.20
CA ALA A 117 6.74 -5.33 -1.17
C ALA A 117 6.01 -4.70 -2.38
N ALA A 118 5.36 -3.54 -2.21
CA ALA A 118 4.63 -2.82 -3.25
C ALA A 118 5.39 -1.59 -3.79
N SER A 119 6.69 -1.48 -3.58
CA SER A 119 7.43 -0.26 -3.91
C SER A 119 7.56 0.01 -5.41
N ASP A 120 7.51 -1.00 -6.29
CA ASP A 120 7.56 -0.77 -7.73
C ASP A 120 6.47 0.22 -8.18
N SER A 121 5.21 -0.03 -7.78
CA SER A 121 4.11 0.88 -8.10
C SER A 121 4.17 2.22 -7.35
N LEU A 122 4.72 2.24 -6.13
CA LEU A 122 4.94 3.48 -5.38
C LEU A 122 5.95 4.38 -6.10
N PHE A 123 7.05 3.81 -6.61
CA PHE A 123 8.11 4.57 -7.26
C PHE A 123 7.73 5.12 -8.62
N HIS A 124 6.80 4.53 -9.36
CA HIS A 124 6.22 5.17 -10.54
C HIS A 124 5.59 6.53 -10.20
N GLY A 125 4.80 6.59 -9.14
CA GLY A 125 4.20 7.83 -8.66
C GLY A 125 5.23 8.84 -8.12
N LEU A 126 6.21 8.37 -7.36
CA LEU A 126 7.23 9.22 -6.75
C LEU A 126 8.13 9.87 -7.80
N ARG A 127 8.58 9.13 -8.82
CA ARG A 127 9.37 9.68 -9.92
C ARG A 127 8.60 10.75 -10.69
N SER A 128 7.34 10.48 -11.03
CA SER A 128 6.49 11.47 -11.69
C SER A 128 6.28 12.70 -10.79
N LEU A 129 6.06 12.54 -9.50
CA LEU A 129 5.93 13.65 -8.56
C LEU A 129 7.18 14.56 -8.53
N GLN A 130 8.38 13.98 -8.59
CA GLN A 130 9.64 14.72 -8.60
C GLN A 130 9.86 15.51 -9.90
N VAL A 131 9.33 15.04 -11.03
CA VAL A 131 9.49 15.67 -12.35
C VAL A 131 8.44 16.74 -12.61
N THR A 132 7.16 16.41 -12.38
CA THR A 132 6.03 17.28 -12.78
C THR A 132 5.22 17.82 -11.61
N GLY A 133 5.44 17.32 -10.39
CA GLY A 133 4.50 17.54 -9.30
C GLY A 133 3.21 16.73 -9.49
N ALA A 134 2.26 16.90 -8.58
CA ALA A 134 0.94 16.29 -8.66
C ALA A 134 -0.11 17.20 -8.01
N MET A 135 -1.28 17.29 -8.62
CA MET A 135 -2.47 17.94 -8.06
C MET A 135 -3.45 16.84 -7.66
N THR A 136 -3.46 16.47 -6.40
CA THR A 136 -4.29 15.39 -5.87
C THR A 136 -5.41 15.91 -5.00
N ALA A 137 -6.44 15.12 -4.77
CA ALA A 137 -7.52 15.40 -3.84
C ALA A 137 -7.72 14.25 -2.85
N THR A 138 -8.33 14.56 -1.72
CA THR A 138 -8.65 13.57 -0.69
C THR A 138 -9.85 12.73 -1.10
N PHE A 139 -9.97 11.50 -0.57
CA PHE A 139 -11.19 10.70 -0.76
C PHE A 139 -12.45 11.44 -0.29
N GLY A 140 -12.35 12.24 0.78
CA GLY A 140 -13.47 13.05 1.27
C GLY A 140 -13.87 14.15 0.27
N GLU A 141 -12.92 14.81 -0.35
CA GLU A 141 -13.18 15.83 -1.36
C GLU A 141 -13.79 15.21 -2.63
N LEU A 142 -13.21 14.11 -3.12
CA LEU A 142 -13.74 13.39 -4.28
C LEU A 142 -15.18 12.91 -4.06
N ARG A 143 -15.45 12.29 -2.92
CA ARG A 143 -16.78 11.84 -2.52
C ARG A 143 -17.81 12.97 -2.57
N ASN A 144 -17.43 14.15 -2.11
CA ASN A 144 -18.37 15.26 -1.92
C ASN A 144 -18.49 16.18 -3.13
N ARG A 145 -17.53 16.19 -4.06
CA ARG A 145 -17.44 17.19 -5.13
C ARG A 145 -17.35 16.62 -6.53
N ALA A 146 -16.67 15.46 -6.72
CA ALA A 146 -16.34 14.97 -8.05
C ALA A 146 -17.58 14.48 -8.80
N ASP A 147 -17.81 15.01 -9.99
CA ASP A 147 -18.94 14.69 -10.86
C ASP A 147 -18.51 13.93 -12.13
N LEU A 148 -17.20 13.93 -12.45
CA LEU A 148 -16.64 13.18 -13.57
C LEU A 148 -15.36 12.42 -13.15
N PHE A 149 -15.27 11.15 -13.57
CA PHE A 149 -14.10 10.33 -13.37
C PHE A 149 -13.57 9.79 -14.72
N VAL A 150 -12.28 9.95 -14.98
CA VAL A 150 -11.55 9.30 -16.07
C VAL A 150 -10.52 8.37 -15.41
N LEU A 151 -10.71 7.07 -15.51
CA LEU A 151 -9.95 6.08 -14.75
C LEU A 151 -9.13 5.19 -15.68
N PHE A 152 -7.81 5.22 -15.51
CA PHE A 152 -6.87 4.35 -16.20
C PHE A 152 -6.68 3.05 -15.42
N GLY A 153 -7.09 1.93 -16.02
CA GLY A 153 -7.13 0.60 -15.40
C GLY A 153 -8.55 0.04 -15.30
N THR A 154 -8.66 -1.23 -14.97
CA THR A 154 -9.95 -1.93 -14.92
C THR A 154 -10.13 -2.80 -13.67
N GLU A 155 -9.07 -3.05 -12.90
CA GLU A 155 -9.10 -3.90 -11.70
C GLU A 155 -9.44 -3.12 -10.41
N PHE A 156 -10.37 -2.16 -10.49
CA PHE A 156 -10.73 -1.31 -9.34
C PHE A 156 -11.30 -2.14 -8.18
N ASP A 157 -12.10 -3.16 -8.46
CA ASP A 157 -12.65 -4.06 -7.42
C ASP A 157 -11.57 -4.80 -6.65
N ARG A 158 -10.44 -5.08 -7.31
CA ARG A 158 -9.29 -5.74 -6.69
C ARG A 158 -8.45 -4.78 -5.85
N HIS A 159 -8.24 -3.55 -6.33
CA HIS A 159 -7.32 -2.59 -5.71
C HIS A 159 -8.02 -1.63 -4.74
N ALA A 160 -9.23 -1.18 -5.07
CA ALA A 160 -10.04 -0.26 -4.30
C ALA A 160 -11.51 -0.71 -4.27
N PRO A 161 -11.83 -1.86 -3.61
CA PRO A 161 -13.12 -2.54 -3.77
C PRO A 161 -14.34 -1.74 -3.32
N ARG A 162 -14.13 -0.62 -2.62
CA ARG A 162 -15.20 0.30 -2.22
C ARG A 162 -15.07 1.68 -2.88
N LEU A 163 -14.38 1.77 -4.03
CA LEU A 163 -14.27 3.02 -4.76
C LEU A 163 -15.64 3.53 -5.22
N PHE A 164 -16.42 2.63 -5.83
CA PHE A 164 -17.69 3.02 -6.44
C PHE A 164 -18.75 3.35 -5.37
N ASP A 165 -19.02 2.46 -4.43
CA ASP A 165 -20.04 2.64 -3.40
C ASP A 165 -19.71 3.74 -2.38
N ARG A 166 -18.43 4.03 -2.15
CA ARG A 166 -18.02 4.98 -1.12
C ARG A 166 -17.61 6.35 -1.64
N ILE A 167 -17.02 6.43 -2.83
CA ILE A 167 -16.44 7.65 -3.40
C ILE A 167 -17.22 8.13 -4.62
N VAL A 168 -17.45 7.24 -5.60
CA VAL A 168 -18.10 7.61 -6.86
C VAL A 168 -19.61 7.78 -6.68
N HIS A 169 -20.28 6.80 -6.09
CA HIS A 169 -21.73 6.77 -5.84
C HIS A 169 -22.05 6.63 -4.34
N PRO A 170 -21.60 7.58 -3.49
CA PRO A 170 -21.89 7.50 -2.06
C PRO A 170 -23.38 7.67 -1.81
N PRO A 171 -23.93 7.14 -0.71
CA PRO A 171 -25.34 7.34 -0.34
C PRO A 171 -25.70 8.81 -0.07
N SER A 172 -24.70 9.65 0.22
CA SER A 172 -24.86 11.09 0.39
C SER A 172 -23.58 11.83 0.00
N ALA A 173 -23.72 13.02 -0.55
CA ALA A 173 -22.63 13.94 -0.87
C ALA A 173 -23.05 15.38 -0.47
N LEU A 174 -22.05 16.24 -0.15
CA LEU A 174 -22.33 17.60 0.35
C LEU A 174 -22.50 18.65 -0.76
N PHE A 175 -21.82 18.48 -1.89
CA PHE A 175 -21.71 19.53 -2.92
C PHE A 175 -22.05 19.03 -4.33
N ARG A 176 -22.58 17.84 -4.45
CA ARG A 176 -23.12 17.25 -5.68
C ARG A 176 -24.29 16.33 -5.37
N ASP A 177 -25.10 16.00 -6.36
CA ASP A 177 -26.13 14.98 -6.23
C ASP A 177 -25.48 13.59 -6.08
N SER A 178 -25.87 12.84 -5.07
CA SER A 178 -25.44 11.47 -4.87
C SER A 178 -25.84 10.62 -6.08
N GLY A 179 -24.92 9.80 -6.61
CA GLY A 179 -25.19 9.00 -7.79
C GLY A 179 -25.07 9.74 -9.13
N ALA A 180 -24.88 11.07 -9.15
CA ALA A 180 -24.75 11.84 -10.39
C ALA A 180 -23.36 11.73 -11.05
N ALA A 181 -22.38 11.10 -10.42
CA ALA A 181 -21.06 10.94 -10.99
C ALA A 181 -21.09 9.99 -12.19
N ARG A 182 -20.45 10.42 -13.26
CA ARG A 182 -20.25 9.64 -14.49
C ARG A 182 -18.77 9.48 -14.79
N GLY A 183 -18.42 8.60 -15.73
CA GLY A 183 -17.01 8.47 -16.05
C GLY A 183 -16.68 7.56 -17.20
N PHE A 184 -15.40 7.45 -17.42
CA PHE A 184 -14.78 6.63 -18.45
C PHE A 184 -13.74 5.71 -17.81
N LEU A 185 -13.78 4.43 -18.19
CA LEU A 185 -12.76 3.44 -17.86
C LEU A 185 -11.88 3.21 -19.08
N ILE A 186 -10.62 3.50 -18.98
CA ILE A 186 -9.62 3.28 -20.05
C ILE A 186 -8.70 2.15 -19.63
N GLY A 187 -8.75 1.03 -20.33
CA GLY A 187 -7.91 -0.11 -20.01
C GLY A 187 -8.33 -1.41 -20.70
N PRO A 188 -7.62 -2.52 -20.45
CA PRO A 188 -7.90 -3.80 -21.09
C PRO A 188 -9.25 -4.39 -20.63
N GLY A 189 -9.77 -5.29 -21.46
CA GLY A 189 -11.02 -6.03 -21.20
C GLY A 189 -12.24 -5.39 -21.83
N ASP A 190 -13.26 -6.21 -22.01
CA ASP A 190 -14.54 -5.94 -22.68
C ASP A 190 -15.77 -6.13 -21.78
N GLY A 191 -15.55 -6.45 -20.50
CA GLY A 191 -16.61 -6.63 -19.52
C GLY A 191 -17.46 -5.37 -19.31
N PRO A 192 -18.63 -5.50 -18.66
CA PRO A 192 -19.52 -4.35 -18.40
C PRO A 192 -18.81 -3.29 -17.55
N ALA A 193 -19.10 -2.03 -17.87
CA ALA A 193 -18.68 -0.92 -17.03
C ALA A 193 -19.60 -0.78 -15.81
N PRO A 194 -19.14 -0.22 -14.69
CA PRO A 194 -20.02 0.19 -13.60
C PRO A 194 -21.08 1.19 -14.05
N GLU A 195 -22.16 1.29 -13.28
CA GLU A 195 -23.24 2.23 -13.55
C GLU A 195 -22.71 3.67 -13.73
N GLY A 196 -23.19 4.35 -14.78
CA GLY A 196 -22.75 5.70 -15.13
C GLY A 196 -21.37 5.79 -15.81
N PHE A 197 -20.72 4.64 -16.09
CA PHE A 197 -19.42 4.62 -16.76
C PHE A 197 -19.48 4.01 -18.15
N GLU A 198 -18.64 4.54 -19.02
CA GLU A 198 -18.35 3.98 -20.34
C GLU A 198 -16.95 3.35 -20.34
N ARG A 199 -16.81 2.18 -20.95
CA ARG A 199 -15.51 1.51 -21.11
C ARG A 199 -14.94 1.79 -22.49
N LEU A 200 -13.66 2.22 -22.52
CA LEU A 200 -12.85 2.33 -23.72
C LEU A 200 -11.70 1.33 -23.61
N THR A 201 -11.75 0.31 -24.45
CA THR A 201 -10.74 -0.77 -24.44
C THR A 201 -9.43 -0.27 -25.02
N ALA A 202 -8.36 -0.34 -24.24
CA ALA A 202 -7.00 -0.02 -24.63
C ALA A 202 -6.00 -0.82 -23.82
N ASP A 203 -4.83 -1.11 -24.38
CA ASP A 203 -3.71 -1.61 -23.61
C ASP A 203 -3.08 -0.44 -22.82
N LEU A 204 -2.80 -0.66 -21.52
CA LEU A 204 -2.24 0.37 -20.65
C LEU A 204 -0.79 0.76 -20.98
N ILE A 205 -0.10 0.02 -21.86
CA ILE A 205 1.17 0.49 -22.46
C ILE A 205 0.98 1.79 -23.23
N HIS A 206 -0.22 2.04 -23.75
CA HIS A 206 -0.58 3.25 -24.46
C HIS A 206 -1.09 4.38 -23.56
N ALA A 207 -1.18 4.17 -22.24
CA ALA A 207 -1.66 5.19 -21.30
C ALA A 207 -0.92 6.53 -21.41
N PRO A 208 0.41 6.59 -21.62
CA PRO A 208 1.11 7.87 -21.86
C PRO A 208 0.59 8.62 -23.08
N ALA A 209 0.43 7.92 -24.21
CA ALA A 209 -0.03 8.54 -25.47
C ALA A 209 -1.51 8.98 -25.37
N ILE A 210 -2.36 8.17 -24.73
CA ILE A 210 -3.78 8.49 -24.52
C ILE A 210 -3.92 9.73 -23.62
N ALA A 211 -3.19 9.78 -22.50
CA ALA A 211 -3.21 10.93 -21.60
C ALA A 211 -2.67 12.21 -22.27
N ALA A 212 -1.62 12.09 -23.09
CA ALA A 212 -1.08 13.21 -23.87
C ALA A 212 -2.08 13.73 -24.91
N ALA A 213 -2.76 12.83 -25.64
CA ALA A 213 -3.80 13.21 -26.60
C ALA A 213 -4.99 13.90 -25.92
N LEU A 214 -5.43 13.37 -24.78
CA LEU A 214 -6.48 14.02 -23.97
C LEU A 214 -6.03 15.40 -23.49
N SER A 215 -4.77 15.56 -23.08
CA SER A 215 -4.23 16.87 -22.67
C SER A 215 -4.29 17.90 -23.82
N GLN A 216 -3.88 17.51 -25.05
CA GLN A 216 -3.97 18.36 -26.23
C GLN A 216 -5.42 18.73 -26.54
N LEU A 217 -6.34 17.75 -26.55
CA LEU A 217 -7.77 18.00 -26.79
C LEU A 217 -8.41 18.92 -25.73
N VAL A 218 -8.04 18.76 -24.47
CA VAL A 218 -8.48 19.65 -23.37
C VAL A 218 -7.96 21.06 -23.57
N ALA A 219 -6.71 21.23 -24.07
CA ALA A 219 -6.14 22.53 -24.42
C ALA A 219 -6.74 23.15 -25.70
N GLY A 220 -7.62 22.44 -26.41
CA GLY A 220 -8.21 22.90 -27.68
C GLY A 220 -7.32 22.62 -28.90
N GLU A 221 -6.26 21.84 -28.74
CA GLU A 221 -5.39 21.41 -29.81
C GLU A 221 -5.95 20.14 -30.49
N ARG A 222 -5.48 19.86 -31.71
CA ARG A 222 -5.90 18.68 -32.45
C ARG A 222 -4.72 17.70 -32.58
N PRO A 223 -4.74 16.57 -31.85
CA PRO A 223 -3.75 15.51 -32.04
C PRO A 223 -3.77 14.96 -33.45
N ARG A 224 -2.65 14.40 -33.89
CA ARG A 224 -2.54 13.78 -35.24
C ARG A 224 -3.12 12.36 -35.20
N GLY A 225 -3.73 11.95 -36.32
CA GLY A 225 -4.26 10.62 -36.55
C GLY A 225 -5.71 10.45 -36.06
N ASP A 226 -6.32 9.34 -36.47
CA ASP A 226 -7.74 9.03 -36.19
C ASP A 226 -7.93 8.16 -34.93
N ARG A 227 -6.85 7.58 -34.41
CA ARG A 227 -6.85 6.74 -33.21
C ARG A 227 -5.57 6.94 -32.41
N VAL A 228 -5.68 6.78 -31.08
CA VAL A 228 -4.54 6.74 -30.15
C VAL A 228 -4.74 5.58 -29.18
N GLY A 229 -3.77 4.66 -29.10
CA GLY A 229 -3.86 3.49 -28.25
C GLY A 229 -5.05 2.58 -28.52
N GLY A 230 -5.53 2.55 -29.77
CA GLY A 230 -6.72 1.81 -30.17
C GLY A 230 -8.05 2.56 -29.98
N ILE A 231 -8.08 3.68 -29.25
CA ILE A 231 -9.28 4.50 -29.03
C ILE A 231 -9.45 5.49 -30.19
N ALA A 232 -10.67 5.66 -30.70
CA ALA A 232 -10.97 6.62 -31.75
C ALA A 232 -10.79 8.06 -31.22
N MET A 233 -10.31 8.97 -32.10
CA MET A 233 -10.11 10.37 -31.75
C MET A 233 -11.41 11.07 -31.33
N GLU A 234 -12.53 10.66 -31.90
CA GLU A 234 -13.86 11.15 -31.54
C GLU A 234 -14.21 10.82 -30.08
N ASP A 235 -13.89 9.60 -29.64
CA ASP A 235 -14.11 9.16 -28.26
C ASP A 235 -13.23 9.93 -27.29
N LEU A 236 -11.95 10.15 -27.65
CA LEU A 236 -11.06 11.00 -26.85
C LEU A 236 -11.54 12.45 -26.77
N ALA A 237 -12.11 12.98 -27.87
CA ALA A 237 -12.67 14.32 -27.90
C ALA A 237 -13.92 14.44 -26.99
N ARG A 238 -14.76 13.39 -26.91
CA ARG A 238 -15.89 13.33 -25.96
C ARG A 238 -15.40 13.38 -24.52
N ILE A 239 -14.36 12.61 -24.17
CA ILE A 239 -13.76 12.62 -22.83
C ILE A 239 -13.19 14.01 -22.50
N ALA A 240 -12.45 14.63 -23.44
CA ALA A 240 -11.87 15.94 -23.25
C ALA A 240 -12.94 17.04 -23.07
N THR A 241 -14.06 16.94 -23.81
CA THR A 241 -15.21 17.83 -23.65
C THR A 241 -15.84 17.64 -22.27
N ALA A 242 -16.07 16.39 -21.86
CA ALA A 242 -16.62 16.09 -20.54
C ALA A 242 -15.71 16.63 -19.41
N LEU A 243 -14.38 16.52 -19.56
CA LEU A 243 -13.42 17.08 -18.60
C LEU A 243 -13.51 18.60 -18.50
N ARG A 244 -13.66 19.32 -19.62
CA ARG A 244 -13.82 20.79 -19.61
C ARG A 244 -15.13 21.25 -18.98
N GLU A 245 -16.20 20.46 -19.12
CA GLU A 245 -17.54 20.77 -18.63
C GLU A 245 -17.78 20.34 -17.19
N ALA A 246 -16.94 19.45 -16.66
CA ALA A 246 -17.05 18.95 -15.28
C ALA A 246 -16.89 20.09 -14.27
N LYS A 247 -17.66 20.08 -13.19
CA LYS A 247 -17.47 21.00 -12.06
C LYS A 247 -16.23 20.61 -11.24
N PHE A 248 -16.00 19.31 -11.14
CA PHE A 248 -14.84 18.73 -10.47
C PHE A 248 -14.48 17.38 -11.14
N GLY A 249 -13.55 17.43 -12.08
CA GLY A 249 -13.04 16.24 -12.78
C GLY A 249 -12.00 15.48 -11.95
N VAL A 250 -11.92 14.18 -12.14
CA VAL A 250 -10.92 13.30 -11.54
C VAL A 250 -10.27 12.46 -12.62
N VAL A 251 -8.95 12.45 -12.67
CA VAL A 251 -8.20 11.48 -13.49
C VAL A 251 -7.50 10.51 -12.54
N GLY A 252 -7.98 9.27 -12.52
CA GLY A 252 -7.48 8.23 -11.59
C GLY A 252 -6.69 7.13 -12.31
N TRP A 253 -5.82 6.47 -11.56
CA TRP A 253 -5.04 5.33 -12.07
C TRP A 253 -4.73 4.33 -10.95
N ILE A 254 -4.48 3.08 -11.35
CA ILE A 254 -3.94 2.04 -10.47
C ILE A 254 -2.49 1.80 -10.88
N ALA A 255 -1.54 2.35 -10.13
CA ALA A 255 -0.11 2.28 -10.48
C ALA A 255 0.40 0.83 -10.66
N ALA A 256 -0.16 -0.13 -9.94
CA ALA A 256 0.21 -1.55 -10.04
C ALA A 256 -0.26 -2.23 -11.34
N THR A 257 -1.16 -1.62 -12.11
CA THR A 257 -1.67 -2.15 -13.40
C THR A 257 -1.07 -1.44 -14.62
N LEU A 258 -0.34 -0.36 -14.41
CA LEU A 258 0.41 0.30 -15.48
C LEU A 258 1.59 -0.58 -15.92
N ASP A 259 2.02 -0.40 -17.16
CA ASP A 259 3.17 -1.12 -17.68
C ASP A 259 4.43 -0.83 -16.84
N PRO A 260 5.18 -1.85 -16.38
CA PRO A 260 6.32 -1.65 -15.50
C PRO A 260 7.45 -0.81 -16.08
N ALA A 261 7.58 -0.76 -17.42
CA ALA A 261 8.62 0.00 -18.09
C ALA A 261 8.23 1.47 -18.35
N THR A 262 6.93 1.77 -18.40
CA THR A 262 6.41 3.09 -18.78
C THR A 262 5.47 3.70 -17.74
N GLY A 263 5.29 3.05 -16.60
CA GLY A 263 4.32 3.48 -15.57
C GLY A 263 4.57 4.88 -15.02
N ASP A 264 5.81 5.29 -14.85
CA ASP A 264 6.18 6.66 -14.45
C ASP A 264 5.86 7.69 -15.54
N ILE A 265 6.12 7.36 -16.80
CA ILE A 265 5.78 8.21 -17.95
C ILE A 265 4.25 8.34 -18.10
N ALA A 266 3.52 7.24 -17.83
CA ALA A 266 2.05 7.27 -17.86
C ALA A 266 1.50 8.20 -16.78
N ILE A 267 2.00 8.09 -15.55
CA ILE A 267 1.58 8.94 -14.43
C ILE A 267 1.98 10.41 -14.68
N GLU A 268 3.14 10.66 -15.26
CA GLU A 268 3.56 12.00 -15.66
C GLU A 268 2.59 12.61 -16.69
N ALA A 269 2.24 11.87 -17.73
CA ALA A 269 1.28 12.31 -18.74
C ALA A 269 -0.12 12.56 -18.15
N ILE A 270 -0.57 11.69 -17.21
CA ILE A 270 -1.81 11.88 -16.48
C ILE A 270 -1.76 13.14 -15.60
N ASN A 271 -0.67 13.38 -14.90
CA ASN A 271 -0.50 14.60 -14.09
C ASN A 271 -0.52 15.85 -14.95
N ARG A 272 0.09 15.82 -16.14
CA ARG A 272 0.00 16.92 -17.11
C ARG A 272 -1.43 17.14 -17.60
N LEU A 273 -2.20 16.07 -17.88
CA LEU A 273 -3.61 16.18 -18.21
C LEU A 273 -4.40 16.87 -17.09
N VAL A 274 -4.16 16.50 -15.83
CA VAL A 274 -4.78 17.13 -14.66
C VAL A 274 -4.46 18.63 -14.60
N VAL A 275 -3.18 19.00 -14.80
CA VAL A 275 -2.75 20.40 -14.81
C VAL A 275 -3.43 21.16 -15.96
N THR A 276 -3.48 20.58 -17.16
CA THR A 276 -4.11 21.20 -18.34
C THR A 276 -5.61 21.42 -18.11
N ALA A 277 -6.30 20.43 -17.53
CA ALA A 277 -7.72 20.53 -17.23
C ALA A 277 -8.02 21.64 -16.21
N ASN A 278 -7.11 21.91 -15.27
CA ASN A 278 -7.25 22.98 -14.29
C ASN A 278 -7.17 24.40 -14.86
N ALA A 279 -6.81 24.57 -16.14
CA ALA A 279 -6.95 25.86 -16.82
C ALA A 279 -8.42 26.21 -17.12
N ALA A 280 -9.30 25.22 -17.27
CA ALA A 280 -10.70 25.43 -17.63
C ALA A 280 -11.68 25.11 -16.49
N THR A 281 -11.34 24.14 -15.64
CA THR A 281 -12.21 23.65 -14.56
C THR A 281 -11.38 23.20 -13.35
N ARG A 282 -12.01 22.65 -12.33
CA ARG A 282 -11.33 21.98 -11.23
C ARG A 282 -11.10 20.51 -11.60
N CYS A 283 -9.85 20.06 -11.55
CA CYS A 283 -9.48 18.67 -11.81
C CYS A 283 -8.42 18.19 -10.82
N ALA A 284 -8.51 16.93 -10.38
CA ALA A 284 -7.55 16.33 -9.49
C ALA A 284 -7.11 14.94 -9.96
N GLY A 285 -5.86 14.58 -9.65
CA GLY A 285 -5.33 13.23 -9.81
C GLY A 285 -5.74 12.33 -8.65
N LEU A 286 -5.98 11.05 -8.95
CA LEU A 286 -6.29 10.02 -7.95
C LEU A 286 -5.41 8.78 -8.17
N SER A 287 -4.39 8.61 -7.35
CA SER A 287 -3.63 7.35 -7.30
C SER A 287 -4.39 6.34 -6.46
N LEU A 288 -4.76 5.22 -7.07
CA LEU A 288 -5.41 4.10 -6.41
C LEU A 288 -4.45 2.92 -6.30
N GLY A 289 -4.40 2.29 -5.15
CA GLY A 289 -3.53 1.15 -4.90
C GLY A 289 -2.73 1.32 -3.63
N GLY A 290 -1.74 0.46 -3.47
CA GLY A 290 -1.02 0.30 -2.22
C GLY A 290 -1.69 -0.76 -1.34
N LYS A 291 -0.88 -1.69 -0.88
CA LYS A 291 -1.25 -2.73 0.07
C LYS A 291 -0.28 -2.64 1.24
N GLY A 292 -0.64 -3.22 2.37
CA GLY A 292 0.28 -3.36 3.50
C GLY A 292 0.83 -2.03 4.02
N ASN A 293 0.05 -0.93 3.92
CA ASN A 293 0.48 0.40 4.38
C ASN A 293 1.73 0.95 3.63
N ALA A 294 1.86 0.68 2.32
CA ALA A 294 3.04 1.06 1.52
C ALA A 294 3.35 2.57 1.56
N LEU A 295 2.30 3.40 1.47
CA LEU A 295 2.47 4.86 1.56
C LEU A 295 2.94 5.27 2.95
N GLY A 296 2.39 4.64 4.01
CA GLY A 296 2.84 4.85 5.38
C GLY A 296 4.28 4.46 5.59
N ALA A 297 4.73 3.33 5.01
CA ALA A 297 6.13 2.91 5.08
C ALA A 297 7.07 3.95 4.44
N ASN A 298 6.68 4.48 3.28
CA ASN A 298 7.44 5.53 2.61
C ASN A 298 7.48 6.83 3.43
N TYR A 299 6.36 7.23 4.03
CA TYR A 299 6.31 8.43 4.89
C TYR A 299 7.14 8.25 6.15
N VAL A 300 7.05 7.10 6.83
CA VAL A 300 7.87 6.84 8.03
C VAL A 300 9.36 6.94 7.69
N CYS A 301 9.79 6.36 6.57
CA CYS A 301 11.18 6.46 6.11
C CYS A 301 11.56 7.93 5.84
N ALA A 302 10.72 8.66 5.12
CA ALA A 302 10.99 10.05 4.77
C ALA A 302 11.07 10.97 6.00
N TRP A 303 10.19 10.84 6.98
CA TRP A 303 10.24 11.72 8.14
C TRP A 303 11.32 11.34 9.16
N GLN A 304 11.73 10.06 9.24
CA GLN A 304 12.79 9.63 10.17
C GLN A 304 14.19 9.83 9.59
N TYR A 305 14.35 9.63 8.29
CA TYR A 305 15.65 9.56 7.63
C TYR A 305 15.85 10.61 6.53
N GLY A 306 14.83 11.40 6.20
CA GLY A 306 14.88 12.42 5.15
C GLY A 306 14.88 11.87 3.72
N VAL A 307 14.76 10.56 3.54
CA VAL A 307 14.75 9.89 2.24
C VAL A 307 13.58 8.90 2.15
N PRO A 308 13.03 8.63 0.94
CA PRO A 308 12.01 7.59 0.76
C PRO A 308 12.61 6.19 0.87
N LEU A 309 11.77 5.15 0.77
CA LEU A 309 12.22 3.75 0.66
C LEU A 309 13.12 3.53 -0.56
N ARG A 310 13.65 2.32 -0.70
CA ARG A 310 14.80 1.98 -1.58
C ARG A 310 16.02 2.78 -1.17
N SER A 311 16.32 2.63 0.09
CA SER A 311 17.46 3.27 0.72
C SER A 311 18.26 2.26 1.50
N ARG A 312 19.53 2.54 1.68
CA ARG A 312 20.40 1.88 2.64
C ARG A 312 20.53 2.77 3.86
N LEU A 313 20.20 2.23 5.02
CA LEU A 313 20.31 2.89 6.31
C LEU A 313 21.53 2.35 7.05
N GLY A 314 22.21 3.18 7.83
CA GLY A 314 23.40 2.80 8.59
C GLY A 314 23.94 3.93 9.43
N ALA A 315 25.20 3.82 9.89
CA ALA A 315 25.83 4.81 10.75
C ALA A 315 26.16 6.15 10.05
N GLY A 316 26.13 6.18 8.71
CA GLY A 316 26.32 7.41 7.91
C GLY A 316 25.00 8.01 7.43
N PRO A 317 25.07 9.06 6.60
CA PRO A 317 23.87 9.59 5.94
C PRO A 317 23.13 8.47 5.15
N PRO A 318 21.80 8.45 5.16
CA PRO A 318 21.04 7.49 4.37
C PRO A 318 21.37 7.62 2.89
N GLU A 319 21.60 6.48 2.24
CA GLU A 319 21.82 6.43 0.80
C GLU A 319 20.49 6.05 0.11
N HIS A 320 19.99 6.90 -0.77
CA HIS A 320 18.77 6.63 -1.54
C HIS A 320 19.07 6.50 -3.02
N ASP A 321 18.69 5.34 -3.60
CA ASP A 321 18.68 5.12 -5.04
C ASP A 321 17.58 4.10 -5.41
N PRO A 322 16.53 4.52 -6.12
CA PRO A 322 15.37 3.68 -6.42
C PRO A 322 15.67 2.50 -7.37
N LEU A 323 16.78 2.52 -8.08
CA LEU A 323 17.22 1.42 -8.95
C LEU A 323 18.19 0.50 -8.23
N ARG A 324 19.23 1.07 -7.59
CA ARG A 324 20.27 0.33 -6.88
C ARG A 324 19.70 -0.44 -5.69
N TYR A 325 18.79 0.17 -4.91
CA TYR A 325 18.23 -0.42 -3.69
C TYR A 325 16.87 -1.07 -3.90
N ARG A 326 16.55 -1.47 -5.14
CA ARG A 326 15.37 -2.27 -5.45
C ARG A 326 15.55 -3.69 -4.96
N LEU A 327 14.92 -4.03 -3.83
CA LEU A 327 15.13 -5.31 -3.15
C LEU A 327 14.89 -6.53 -4.05
N LYS A 328 13.87 -6.48 -4.92
CA LYS A 328 13.59 -7.56 -5.89
C LYS A 328 14.79 -7.84 -6.81
N SER A 329 15.49 -6.80 -7.27
CA SER A 329 16.68 -6.94 -8.12
C SER A 329 17.88 -7.46 -7.34
N LEU A 330 18.09 -6.96 -6.12
CA LEU A 330 19.16 -7.38 -5.24
C LEU A 330 19.03 -8.87 -4.82
N LEU A 331 17.80 -9.32 -4.53
CA LEU A 331 17.53 -10.73 -4.25
C LEU A 331 17.77 -11.62 -5.48
N ALA A 332 17.32 -11.18 -6.67
CA ALA A 332 17.55 -11.91 -7.92
C ALA A 332 19.05 -11.98 -8.29
N GLY A 333 19.82 -10.93 -7.95
CA GLY A 333 21.27 -10.87 -8.14
C GLY A 333 22.09 -11.60 -7.08
N GLY A 334 21.48 -12.11 -6.01
CA GLY A 334 22.18 -12.75 -4.89
C GLY A 334 23.04 -11.78 -4.07
N GLU A 335 22.72 -10.50 -4.08
CA GLU A 335 23.47 -9.45 -3.39
C GLU A 335 23.06 -9.30 -1.91
N ILE A 336 22.00 -9.97 -1.49
CA ILE A 336 21.51 -9.98 -0.10
C ILE A 336 21.82 -11.33 0.52
N ASP A 337 22.45 -11.33 1.68
CA ASP A 337 22.87 -12.53 2.42
C ASP A 337 22.02 -12.82 3.67
N ALA A 338 21.19 -11.87 4.11
CA ALA A 338 20.16 -12.07 5.14
C ALA A 338 18.98 -11.15 4.92
N LEU A 339 17.75 -11.68 5.03
CA LEU A 339 16.51 -10.94 4.81
C LEU A 339 15.63 -11.00 6.05
N VAL A 340 15.20 -9.84 6.54
CA VAL A 340 14.07 -9.71 7.47
C VAL A 340 12.85 -9.32 6.65
N TRP A 341 11.79 -10.15 6.69
CA TRP A 341 10.56 -9.90 5.96
C TRP A 341 9.39 -9.65 6.90
N LEU A 342 8.82 -8.45 6.82
CA LEU A 342 7.72 -8.02 7.69
C LEU A 342 6.38 -8.02 6.94
N SER A 343 5.44 -8.87 7.40
CA SER A 343 4.11 -9.08 6.81
C SER A 343 3.02 -9.26 7.88
N ALA A 344 2.87 -8.28 8.77
CA ALA A 344 1.81 -8.26 9.80
C ALA A 344 0.42 -7.92 9.21
N LEU A 345 0.38 -7.20 8.07
CA LEU A 345 -0.79 -6.93 7.26
C LEU A 345 -0.78 -7.80 5.99
N ASN A 346 -1.88 -7.77 5.22
CA ASN A 346 -1.91 -8.40 3.91
C ASN A 346 -1.16 -7.57 2.85
N GLY A 347 -0.70 -8.23 1.78
CA GLY A 347 -0.12 -7.57 0.60
C GLY A 347 1.41 -7.53 0.56
N ALA A 348 2.08 -8.18 1.52
CA ALA A 348 3.49 -8.50 1.41
C ALA A 348 3.65 -10.03 1.40
N GLU A 349 3.47 -10.62 0.23
CA GLU A 349 3.75 -12.04 0.02
C GLU A 349 5.23 -12.29 0.27
N VAL A 350 5.55 -13.40 0.95
CA VAL A 350 6.94 -13.75 1.26
C VAL A 350 7.64 -14.14 -0.05
N PRO A 351 8.81 -13.56 -0.37
CA PRO A 351 9.49 -13.85 -1.62
C PRO A 351 10.01 -15.30 -1.65
N ASP A 352 9.94 -15.92 -2.82
CA ASP A 352 10.60 -17.19 -3.08
C ASP A 352 12.07 -16.91 -3.40
N THR A 353 12.94 -17.10 -2.43
CA THR A 353 14.39 -16.85 -2.53
C THR A 353 15.18 -17.85 -1.70
N ARG A 354 16.44 -18.08 -2.09
CA ARG A 354 17.36 -18.90 -1.30
C ARG A 354 18.12 -18.11 -0.22
N THR A 355 17.91 -16.82 -0.17
CA THR A 355 18.51 -15.96 0.88
C THR A 355 18.02 -16.39 2.26
N PRO A 356 18.90 -16.60 3.23
CA PRO A 356 18.52 -16.84 4.63
C PRO A 356 17.53 -15.79 5.12
N MET A 357 16.39 -16.24 5.69
CA MET A 357 15.27 -15.36 5.94
C MET A 357 14.65 -15.51 7.32
N ILE A 358 14.37 -14.34 7.92
CA ILE A 358 13.58 -14.18 9.14
C ILE A 358 12.24 -13.59 8.72
N VAL A 359 11.15 -14.32 8.94
CA VAL A 359 9.81 -13.85 8.58
C VAL A 359 9.02 -13.49 9.82
N LEU A 360 8.56 -12.24 9.88
CA LEU A 360 7.57 -11.76 10.83
C LEU A 360 6.24 -11.65 10.09
N ALA A 361 5.33 -12.58 10.32
CA ALA A 361 4.08 -12.65 9.58
C ALA A 361 2.87 -12.82 10.50
N ARG A 362 1.70 -12.39 10.03
CA ARG A 362 0.44 -12.74 10.70
C ARG A 362 0.23 -14.25 10.71
N PRO A 363 -0.40 -14.82 11.75
CA PRO A 363 -0.70 -16.25 11.79
C PRO A 363 -1.51 -16.70 10.55
N GLY A 364 -1.16 -17.88 10.04
CA GLY A 364 -1.85 -18.47 8.89
C GLY A 364 -1.55 -17.79 7.55
N GLN A 365 -0.52 -16.96 7.46
CA GLN A 365 -0.06 -16.46 6.16
C GLN A 365 0.57 -17.61 5.36
N PRO A 366 0.19 -17.79 4.07
CA PRO A 366 0.88 -18.73 3.19
C PRO A 366 2.36 -18.37 3.04
N LEU A 367 3.21 -19.38 3.15
CA LEU A 367 4.66 -19.27 2.95
C LEU A 367 5.04 -20.16 1.76
N PRO A 368 5.98 -19.74 0.88
CA PRO A 368 6.45 -20.55 -0.24
C PRO A 368 7.28 -21.77 0.24
N TYR A 369 7.93 -21.65 1.41
CA TYR A 369 8.73 -22.68 2.07
C TYR A 369 8.92 -22.33 3.56
N ASP A 370 9.52 -23.23 4.34
CA ASP A 370 9.87 -22.95 5.74
C ASP A 370 11.08 -22.00 5.80
N PRO A 371 10.93 -20.77 6.32
CA PRO A 371 12.04 -19.84 6.48
C PRO A 371 13.00 -20.32 7.59
N ASP A 372 14.22 -19.75 7.65
CA ASP A 372 15.16 -20.07 8.73
C ASP A 372 14.57 -19.74 10.10
N VAL A 373 13.87 -18.61 10.22
CA VAL A 373 13.13 -18.22 11.44
C VAL A 373 11.77 -17.65 11.05
N LEU A 374 10.71 -18.17 11.68
CA LEU A 374 9.34 -17.63 11.59
C LEU A 374 8.88 -17.17 12.96
N ILE A 375 8.52 -15.90 13.06
CA ILE A 375 7.94 -15.31 14.29
C ILE A 375 6.55 -14.76 13.94
N PRO A 376 5.47 -15.45 14.32
CA PRO A 376 4.13 -14.92 14.17
C PRO A 376 3.92 -13.66 15.00
N VAL A 377 3.31 -12.65 14.38
CA VAL A 377 3.05 -11.34 15.01
C VAL A 377 1.58 -10.98 15.00
N ALA A 378 1.20 -10.19 15.98
CA ALA A 378 -0.15 -9.66 16.16
C ALA A 378 -0.57 -8.80 14.95
N ILE A 379 -1.85 -8.89 14.57
CA ILE A 379 -2.42 -8.14 13.45
C ILE A 379 -2.88 -6.76 13.94
N PRO A 380 -2.32 -5.65 13.39
CA PRO A 380 -2.78 -4.31 13.72
C PRO A 380 -4.26 -4.11 13.39
N GLY A 381 -5.02 -3.50 14.29
CA GLY A 381 -6.45 -3.28 14.10
C GLY A 381 -7.35 -4.47 14.45
N LEU A 382 -6.76 -5.63 14.76
CA LEU A 382 -7.44 -6.79 15.30
C LEU A 382 -6.94 -7.12 16.72
N ASP A 383 -5.65 -7.43 16.84
CA ASP A 383 -5.02 -7.91 18.07
C ASP A 383 -4.44 -6.76 18.90
N HIS A 384 -4.07 -5.67 18.30
CA HIS A 384 -3.57 -4.47 18.99
C HIS A 384 -3.98 -3.18 18.28
N ALA A 385 -3.92 -2.08 19.01
CA ALA A 385 -4.08 -0.74 18.46
C ALA A 385 -2.81 -0.31 17.71
N GLY A 386 -2.97 0.59 16.74
CA GLY A 386 -1.86 1.11 15.95
C GLY A 386 -2.32 2.25 15.05
N SER A 387 -1.62 2.53 13.98
CA SER A 387 -2.04 3.48 12.95
C SER A 387 -1.55 3.07 11.56
N ILE A 388 -2.34 3.44 10.55
CA ILE A 388 -1.98 3.28 9.14
C ILE A 388 -2.23 4.57 8.37
N HIS A 389 -1.57 4.74 7.23
CA HIS A 389 -1.84 5.87 6.34
C HIS A 389 -2.86 5.49 5.28
N ARG A 390 -3.81 6.40 5.05
CA ARG A 390 -4.79 6.26 3.97
C ARG A 390 -4.12 6.56 2.62
N GLY A 391 -4.55 5.87 1.57
CA GLY A 391 -3.91 5.91 0.25
C GLY A 391 -3.96 7.27 -0.47
N ASP A 392 -4.81 8.20 -0.03
CA ASP A 392 -4.82 9.59 -0.49
C ASP A 392 -3.72 10.47 0.17
N GLY A 393 -2.96 9.91 1.09
CA GLY A 393 -1.81 10.57 1.71
C GLY A 393 -2.10 11.62 2.76
N VAL A 394 -3.37 11.87 3.07
CA VAL A 394 -3.79 13.02 3.91
C VAL A 394 -3.93 12.67 5.37
N ALA A 395 -4.27 11.42 5.70
CA ALA A 395 -4.58 11.05 7.07
C ALA A 395 -3.87 9.78 7.50
N ALA A 396 -3.28 9.81 8.70
CA ALA A 396 -2.97 8.64 9.49
C ALA A 396 -4.23 8.29 10.31
N LEU A 397 -4.75 7.07 10.15
CA LEU A 397 -5.97 6.62 10.81
C LEU A 397 -5.64 5.69 11.97
N PRO A 398 -6.29 5.90 13.14
CA PRO A 398 -6.07 5.06 14.30
C PRO A 398 -6.73 3.69 14.12
N LEU A 399 -5.98 2.63 14.36
CA LEU A 399 -6.47 1.27 14.45
C LEU A 399 -6.83 0.94 15.89
N ARG A 400 -8.00 0.35 16.09
CA ARG A 400 -8.46 -0.06 17.41
C ARG A 400 -8.25 -1.56 17.60
N ARG A 401 -7.90 -1.97 18.81
CA ARG A 401 -7.92 -3.38 19.18
C ARG A 401 -9.37 -3.88 19.27
N LEU A 402 -9.68 -4.94 18.54
CA LEU A 402 -11.05 -5.52 18.51
C LEU A 402 -11.13 -6.87 19.23
N ARG A 403 -10.04 -7.64 19.25
CA ARG A 403 -9.98 -8.90 19.96
C ARG A 403 -9.67 -8.70 21.44
N PRO A 404 -10.27 -9.50 22.33
CA PRO A 404 -9.95 -9.44 23.75
C PRO A 404 -8.46 -9.74 23.99
N SER A 405 -7.95 -9.26 25.11
CA SER A 405 -6.65 -9.71 25.59
C SER A 405 -6.70 -11.21 25.87
N PRO A 406 -5.68 -11.96 25.47
CA PRO A 406 -5.58 -13.36 25.86
C PRO A 406 -5.47 -13.48 27.39
N PRO A 407 -5.84 -14.63 27.97
CA PRO A 407 -5.92 -14.82 29.43
C PRO A 407 -4.56 -14.70 30.15
N SER A 408 -3.47 -14.83 29.41
CA SER A 408 -2.11 -14.59 29.94
C SER A 408 -1.25 -13.84 28.93
N PRO A 409 -0.27 -13.04 29.38
CA PRO A 409 0.71 -12.39 28.50
C PRO A 409 1.47 -13.39 27.60
N ALA A 410 1.76 -14.60 28.11
CA ALA A 410 2.45 -15.64 27.36
C ALA A 410 1.63 -16.21 26.19
N ALA A 411 0.30 -16.06 26.23
CA ALA A 411 -0.58 -16.45 25.12
C ALA A 411 -0.79 -15.33 24.11
N ALA A 412 -0.25 -14.13 24.35
CA ALA A 412 -0.37 -13.00 23.47
C ALA A 412 0.67 -13.09 22.35
N LEU A 413 0.23 -12.87 21.10
CA LEU A 413 1.15 -12.61 20.00
C LEU A 413 1.92 -11.31 20.24
N PRO A 414 3.24 -11.30 20.09
CA PRO A 414 3.99 -10.05 20.13
C PRO A 414 3.61 -9.16 18.95
N THR A 415 3.65 -7.85 19.13
CA THR A 415 3.55 -6.92 17.99
C THR A 415 4.82 -6.96 17.15
N ALA A 416 4.72 -6.62 15.87
CA ALA A 416 5.89 -6.52 15.02
C ALA A 416 6.95 -5.55 15.60
N ALA A 417 6.51 -4.42 16.14
CA ALA A 417 7.38 -3.45 16.81
C ALA A 417 8.16 -4.08 17.99
N ALA A 418 7.48 -4.83 18.85
CA ALA A 418 8.12 -5.48 19.99
C ALA A 418 9.18 -6.50 19.58
N VAL A 419 8.88 -7.32 18.55
CA VAL A 419 9.85 -8.31 18.01
C VAL A 419 11.07 -7.61 17.41
N LEU A 420 10.86 -6.58 16.59
CA LEU A 420 11.93 -5.85 15.92
C LEU A 420 12.80 -5.06 16.90
N THR A 421 12.22 -4.47 17.94
CA THR A 421 12.96 -3.84 19.02
C THR A 421 13.79 -4.87 19.81
N ALA A 422 13.20 -6.02 20.13
CA ALA A 422 13.93 -7.08 20.82
C ALA A 422 15.09 -7.67 19.99
N LEU A 423 14.95 -7.71 18.66
CA LEU A 423 16.04 -8.06 17.76
C LEU A 423 17.11 -6.96 17.71
N HIS A 424 16.69 -5.71 17.58
CA HIS A 424 17.58 -4.56 17.61
C HIS A 424 18.48 -4.56 18.86
N ASP A 425 17.91 -4.83 20.04
CA ASP A 425 18.62 -4.83 21.32
C ASP A 425 19.61 -6.00 21.47
N ARG A 426 19.41 -7.10 20.72
CA ARG A 426 20.31 -8.26 20.68
C ARG A 426 21.50 -8.10 19.73
N LEU A 427 21.51 -7.04 18.94
CA LEU A 427 22.56 -6.79 17.95
C LEU A 427 23.57 -5.76 18.46
N PRO A 428 24.86 -5.90 18.12
CA PRO A 428 25.87 -4.87 18.42
C PRO A 428 25.49 -3.56 17.69
N ALA A 429 25.95 -2.45 18.22
CA ALA A 429 25.86 -1.19 17.50
C ALA A 429 26.65 -1.31 16.18
N PHE A 430 26.09 -0.76 15.09
CA PHE A 430 26.83 -0.65 13.84
C PHE A 430 28.10 0.20 14.11
N PRO A 431 29.29 -0.26 13.73
CA PRO A 431 30.49 0.52 13.98
C PRO A 431 30.38 1.87 13.26
N LEU A 432 30.44 2.94 14.03
CA LEU A 432 30.54 4.28 13.44
C LEU A 432 31.82 4.32 12.59
N PRO A 433 31.79 4.82 11.35
CA PRO A 433 33.01 5.09 10.60
C PRO A 433 33.89 5.98 11.46
N ALA A 434 35.15 5.61 11.63
CA ALA A 434 36.10 6.45 12.35
C ALA A 434 36.05 7.84 11.71
N LEU A 435 35.68 8.86 12.50
CA LEU A 435 35.75 10.26 12.05
C LEU A 435 37.19 10.47 11.56
N VAL A 436 37.37 10.58 10.25
CA VAL A 436 38.61 11.08 9.67
C VAL A 436 38.72 12.51 10.21
N ARG A 437 39.54 12.68 11.27
CA ARG A 437 39.94 14.00 11.68
C ARG A 437 40.80 14.52 10.53
N GLU A 438 40.18 15.33 9.65
CA GLU A 438 40.95 16.22 8.82
C GLU A 438 41.75 17.11 9.79
N THR A 439 43.02 16.79 9.95
CA THR A 439 43.98 17.71 10.52
C THR A 439 44.03 18.88 9.54
N ALA A 440 43.30 19.96 9.91
CA ALA A 440 43.48 21.22 9.26
C ALA A 440 44.95 21.61 9.44
N HIS A 441 45.74 21.44 8.40
CA HIS A 441 47.01 22.10 8.29
C HIS A 441 46.70 23.56 7.92
N VAL A 442 46.86 24.43 8.93
CA VAL A 442 46.98 25.90 8.79
C VAL A 442 48.27 26.24 8.07
#